data_551658b59551a0ca94b5b38d7e423bd0
#
_entry.id   551658b59551a0ca94b5b38d7e423bd0
#
_cell.length_a   1.000
_cell.length_b   1.000
_cell.length_c   1.000
_cell.angle_alpha   90.00
_cell.angle_beta   90.00
_cell.angle_gamma   90.00
#
_symmetry.space_group_name_H-M   'P 1'
#
loop_
_entity.id
_entity.type
_entity.pdbx_description
1 polymer ?
#
loop_
_entity_poly.entity_id
_entity_poly.type
_entity_poly.pdbx_seq_one_letter_code
_entity_poly.pdbx_strand_id
1 'polypeptide(L)'
;TPAEVRLKKGDNELRVVFESQAMGDGQFRLQWSGAGFGFEPIAPERLSFAADDAELAQAHRLQQGQHLFAERRCARCHDYALSPRIGESAYGELDQSAPDLRTMGARVHVPWLAAWLREPHTIRPDATMPEFELTDAECDDVAAWLGSLGAPPPAPTFVAEDAAKGRVLFRQLGCVACHQFGEAMAAEPALAARIAIAHVPQKWHASALVAYLRDPRAHHRDVRMPDLRVSATEAHQLAAFLLGGTSAVLPPSRGDAERGRRIAQQQRCGICHDLDLPLDDRPFRRLQNLNPERGCLAEKPHDHDAPNHHLSDEQRASLRAFLAHATTAPFRRAPLDYAQRHLQAQRCTACHGFDGVPSTWARWVAVAGAKEPLPKDQDPVAQGVPALTWVGAKLQPSWLLRFVAGEQASPRPWLTARMPAFARHGGPIVTGL
;
A
#
# COMPACT_ATOMS: atom_id res chain seq x y z
N THR A 1 -35.96 -1.93 -13.20
CA THR A 1 -36.97 -2.73 -13.94
C THR A 1 -36.25 -3.51 -15.01
N PRO A 2 -36.46 -4.83 -15.13
CA PRO A 2 -35.91 -5.62 -16.21
C PRO A 2 -36.39 -5.13 -17.58
N ALA A 3 -35.49 -5.09 -18.54
CA ALA A 3 -35.79 -4.76 -19.93
C ALA A 3 -35.34 -5.94 -20.81
N GLU A 4 -36.19 -6.37 -21.75
CA GLU A 4 -35.82 -7.36 -22.73
C GLU A 4 -35.05 -6.68 -23.86
N VAL A 5 -33.85 -7.20 -24.14
CA VAL A 5 -32.97 -6.66 -25.17
C VAL A 5 -32.51 -7.76 -26.11
N ARG A 6 -32.38 -7.45 -27.38
CA ARG A 6 -31.83 -8.37 -28.39
C ARG A 6 -30.40 -7.96 -28.69
N LEU A 7 -29.43 -8.78 -28.23
CA LEU A 7 -28.03 -8.58 -28.54
C LEU A 7 -27.67 -9.13 -29.93
N LYS A 8 -26.83 -8.40 -30.66
CA LYS A 8 -26.19 -8.86 -31.90
C LYS A 8 -24.83 -9.48 -31.59
N LYS A 9 -24.31 -10.29 -32.51
CA LYS A 9 -22.96 -10.83 -32.41
C LYS A 9 -21.94 -9.68 -32.48
N GLY A 10 -20.98 -9.66 -31.55
CA GLY A 10 -19.97 -8.59 -31.42
C GLY A 10 -20.39 -7.52 -30.42
N ASP A 11 -19.87 -6.31 -30.61
CA ASP A 11 -20.08 -5.22 -29.67
C ASP A 11 -21.51 -4.65 -29.73
N ASN A 12 -22.07 -4.41 -28.56
CA ASN A 12 -23.37 -3.79 -28.38
C ASN A 12 -23.19 -2.57 -27.51
N GLU A 13 -23.67 -1.44 -27.99
CA GLU A 13 -23.65 -0.22 -27.20
C GLU A 13 -24.70 -0.29 -26.08
N LEU A 14 -24.28 -0.01 -24.87
CA LEU A 14 -25.12 0.07 -23.69
C LEU A 14 -25.00 1.46 -23.09
N ARG A 15 -26.11 2.19 -23.05
CA ARG A 15 -26.19 3.47 -22.35
C ARG A 15 -27.11 3.34 -21.15
N VAL A 16 -26.57 3.61 -19.98
CA VAL A 16 -27.31 3.59 -18.72
C VAL A 16 -27.28 4.99 -18.11
N VAL A 17 -28.43 5.52 -17.76
CA VAL A 17 -28.57 6.77 -17.02
C VAL A 17 -29.08 6.42 -15.63
N PHE A 18 -28.30 6.76 -14.61
CA PHE A 18 -28.65 6.55 -13.21
C PHE A 18 -28.66 7.89 -12.47
N GLU A 19 -29.83 8.23 -11.95
CA GLU A 19 -29.99 9.41 -11.11
C GLU A 19 -30.10 8.97 -9.64
N SER A 20 -29.11 9.34 -8.84
CA SER A 20 -29.15 9.12 -7.40
C SER A 20 -29.94 10.21 -6.69
N GLN A 21 -30.51 9.88 -5.53
CA GLN A 21 -31.10 10.89 -4.65
C GLN A 21 -30.04 11.90 -4.20
N ALA A 22 -30.46 13.13 -3.90
CA ALA A 22 -29.53 14.19 -3.45
C ALA A 22 -28.84 13.87 -2.13
N MET A 23 -29.45 13.05 -1.27
CA MET A 23 -28.90 12.59 0.00
C MET A 23 -29.06 11.07 0.13
N GLY A 24 -28.12 10.44 0.83
CA GLY A 24 -28.06 8.98 1.01
C GLY A 24 -27.19 8.28 -0.01
N ASP A 25 -27.09 6.96 0.12
CA ASP A 25 -26.24 6.13 -0.76
C ASP A 25 -27.00 5.78 -2.04
N GLY A 26 -26.38 6.08 -3.20
CA GLY A 26 -26.85 5.58 -4.49
C GLY A 26 -26.17 4.27 -4.83
N GLN A 27 -26.94 3.25 -5.17
CA GLN A 27 -26.40 1.97 -5.65
C GLN A 27 -26.96 1.64 -7.02
N PHE A 28 -26.09 1.33 -7.96
CA PHE A 28 -26.44 0.82 -9.28
C PHE A 28 -25.75 -0.52 -9.50
N ARG A 29 -26.52 -1.53 -9.92
CA ARG A 29 -26.00 -2.87 -10.26
C ARG A 29 -26.61 -3.34 -11.56
N LEU A 30 -25.77 -3.54 -12.57
CA LEU A 30 -26.19 -4.06 -13.87
C LEU A 30 -26.15 -5.59 -13.84
N GLN A 31 -27.29 -6.19 -14.10
CA GLN A 31 -27.47 -7.65 -14.16
C GLN A 31 -28.15 -8.04 -15.47
N TRP A 32 -27.93 -9.25 -15.92
CA TRP A 32 -28.58 -9.85 -17.07
C TRP A 32 -29.03 -11.27 -16.80
N SER A 33 -29.90 -11.77 -17.64
CA SER A 33 -30.31 -13.17 -17.70
C SER A 33 -30.63 -13.55 -19.16
N GLY A 34 -30.62 -14.83 -19.46
CA GLY A 34 -30.90 -15.32 -20.80
C GLY A 34 -31.42 -16.75 -20.81
N ALA A 35 -31.66 -17.30 -21.98
CA ALA A 35 -32.25 -18.62 -22.16
C ALA A 35 -31.48 -19.78 -21.51
N GLY A 36 -30.21 -19.60 -21.20
CA GLY A 36 -29.34 -20.63 -20.60
C GLY A 36 -28.78 -20.29 -19.24
N PHE A 37 -29.13 -19.13 -18.66
CA PHE A 37 -28.59 -18.67 -17.38
C PHE A 37 -29.59 -17.76 -16.63
N GLY A 38 -29.54 -17.80 -15.30
CA GLY A 38 -30.37 -16.95 -14.43
C GLY A 38 -29.85 -15.53 -14.29
N PHE A 39 -30.46 -14.74 -13.41
CA PHE A 39 -29.99 -13.38 -13.10
C PHE A 39 -28.59 -13.43 -12.49
N GLU A 40 -27.66 -12.79 -13.15
CA GLU A 40 -26.27 -12.63 -12.72
C GLU A 40 -25.73 -11.26 -13.09
N PRO A 41 -24.74 -10.71 -12.39
CA PRO A 41 -24.05 -9.49 -12.82
C PRO A 41 -23.36 -9.70 -14.16
N ILE A 42 -23.33 -8.66 -15.01
CA ILE A 42 -22.53 -8.72 -16.25
C ILE A 42 -21.06 -8.77 -15.84
N ALA A 43 -20.34 -9.79 -16.32
CA ALA A 43 -18.92 -9.95 -16.05
C ALA A 43 -18.12 -8.74 -16.58
N PRO A 44 -17.22 -8.12 -15.76
CA PRO A 44 -16.47 -6.92 -16.17
C PRO A 44 -15.71 -7.08 -17.48
N GLU A 45 -15.15 -8.27 -17.74
CA GLU A 45 -14.47 -8.60 -19.00
C GLU A 45 -15.39 -8.63 -20.23
N ARG A 46 -16.70 -8.53 -20.03
CA ARG A 46 -17.72 -8.37 -21.07
C ARG A 46 -18.06 -6.92 -21.35
N LEU A 47 -17.54 -6.01 -20.56
CA LEU A 47 -17.77 -4.58 -20.67
C LEU A 47 -16.50 -3.91 -21.21
N SER A 48 -16.67 -3.01 -22.15
CA SER A 48 -15.62 -2.14 -22.66
C SER A 48 -16.15 -0.72 -22.79
N PHE A 49 -15.25 0.24 -22.87
CA PHE A 49 -15.58 1.64 -23.06
C PHE A 49 -14.72 2.22 -24.19
N ALA A 50 -15.19 3.33 -24.78
CA ALA A 50 -14.42 4.02 -25.79
C ALA A 50 -13.14 4.60 -25.16
N ALA A 51 -11.98 4.32 -25.76
CA ALA A 51 -10.68 4.74 -25.23
C ALA A 51 -10.49 6.28 -25.26
N ASP A 52 -11.28 6.97 -26.07
CA ASP A 52 -11.28 8.43 -26.25
C ASP A 52 -12.40 9.14 -25.48
N ASP A 53 -13.10 8.45 -24.56
CA ASP A 53 -14.11 9.04 -23.70
C ASP A 53 -13.46 10.02 -22.70
N ALA A 54 -13.68 11.32 -22.96
CA ALA A 54 -13.09 12.41 -22.18
C ALA A 54 -13.63 12.48 -20.74
N GLU A 55 -14.91 12.14 -20.52
CA GLU A 55 -15.53 12.17 -19.19
C GLU A 55 -14.95 11.03 -18.33
N LEU A 56 -14.81 9.85 -18.90
CA LEU A 56 -14.20 8.70 -18.23
C LEU A 56 -12.72 8.97 -17.93
N ALA A 57 -11.97 9.53 -18.87
CA ALA A 57 -10.57 9.92 -18.65
C ALA A 57 -10.44 10.94 -17.51
N GLN A 58 -11.36 11.90 -17.43
CA GLN A 58 -11.38 12.87 -16.33
C GLN A 58 -11.74 12.21 -14.99
N ALA A 59 -12.73 11.32 -14.95
CA ALA A 59 -13.11 10.59 -13.75
C ALA A 59 -11.94 9.73 -13.23
N HIS A 60 -11.25 9.03 -14.12
CA HIS A 60 -10.07 8.24 -13.78
C HIS A 60 -8.92 9.11 -13.23
N ARG A 61 -8.69 10.28 -13.84
CA ARG A 61 -7.69 11.24 -13.35
C ARG A 61 -8.02 11.77 -11.96
N LEU A 62 -9.28 12.06 -11.68
CA LEU A 62 -9.75 12.43 -10.34
C LEU A 62 -9.49 11.33 -9.31
N GLN A 63 -9.84 10.09 -9.64
CA GLN A 63 -9.61 8.94 -8.76
C GLN A 63 -8.13 8.71 -8.48
N GLN A 64 -7.28 8.80 -9.50
CA GLN A 64 -5.83 8.72 -9.34
C GLN A 64 -5.29 9.85 -8.46
N GLY A 65 -5.75 11.09 -8.67
CA GLY A 65 -5.34 12.23 -7.87
C GLY A 65 -5.71 12.07 -6.40
N GLN A 66 -6.91 11.56 -6.11
CA GLN A 66 -7.35 11.25 -4.75
C GLN A 66 -6.46 10.18 -4.08
N HIS A 67 -6.16 9.12 -4.81
CA HIS A 67 -5.28 8.06 -4.33
C HIS A 67 -3.88 8.59 -4.01
N LEU A 68 -3.30 9.37 -4.91
CA LEU A 68 -1.99 10.01 -4.73
C LEU A 68 -1.98 10.97 -3.55
N PHE A 69 -3.04 11.77 -3.38
CA PHE A 69 -3.17 12.71 -2.27
C PHE A 69 -3.12 11.98 -0.91
N ALA A 70 -3.82 10.86 -0.80
CA ALA A 70 -3.79 10.01 0.37
C ALA A 70 -2.42 9.33 0.56
N GLU A 71 -1.89 8.74 -0.50
CA GLU A 71 -0.63 8.01 -0.48
C GLU A 71 0.57 8.88 -0.10
N ARG A 72 0.63 10.09 -0.65
CA ARG A 72 1.68 11.08 -0.36
C ARG A 72 1.43 11.86 0.93
N ARG A 73 0.33 11.59 1.64
CA ARG A 73 -0.04 12.19 2.93
C ARG A 73 -0.10 13.72 2.90
N CYS A 74 -0.62 14.29 1.82
CA CYS A 74 -0.68 15.74 1.64
C CYS A 74 -1.44 16.45 2.77
N ALA A 75 -2.46 15.80 3.34
CA ALA A 75 -3.24 16.29 4.47
C ALA A 75 -2.44 16.46 5.78
N ARG A 76 -1.22 15.92 5.88
CA ARG A 76 -0.33 16.13 7.05
C ARG A 76 0.27 17.53 7.08
N CYS A 77 0.51 18.12 5.92
CA CYS A 77 1.06 19.48 5.81
C CYS A 77 0.02 20.53 5.42
N HIS A 78 -1.12 20.11 4.86
CA HIS A 78 -2.14 21.00 4.36
C HIS A 78 -3.43 20.86 5.16
N ASP A 79 -3.89 21.98 5.74
CA ASP A 79 -5.16 22.02 6.45
C ASP A 79 -6.30 21.80 5.43
N TYR A 80 -7.10 20.79 5.74
CA TYR A 80 -8.19 20.32 4.94
C TYR A 80 -9.52 20.77 5.55
N ALA A 81 -9.82 22.06 5.41
CA ALA A 81 -10.96 22.73 6.05
C ALA A 81 -12.35 22.19 5.68
N LEU A 82 -12.43 21.26 4.71
CA LEU A 82 -13.68 20.64 4.27
C LEU A 82 -13.93 19.28 4.93
N SER A 83 -13.04 18.81 5.77
CA SER A 83 -13.24 17.55 6.48
C SER A 83 -13.99 17.80 7.79
N PRO A 84 -15.21 17.29 7.94
CA PRO A 84 -15.64 16.92 9.26
C PRO A 84 -14.64 15.93 9.79
N ARG A 85 -14.16 16.07 11.01
CA ARG A 85 -13.16 15.27 11.70
C ARG A 85 -12.73 14.02 10.93
N ILE A 86 -11.45 13.91 10.60
CA ILE A 86 -10.86 12.88 9.71
C ILE A 86 -11.43 11.45 9.95
N GLY A 87 -11.81 11.09 11.18
CA GLY A 87 -12.42 9.79 11.54
C GLY A 87 -13.84 9.54 10.98
N GLU A 88 -14.54 10.56 10.50
CA GLU A 88 -15.89 10.46 9.91
C GLU A 88 -15.89 10.79 8.41
N SER A 89 -14.72 11.03 7.84
CA SER A 89 -14.55 11.42 6.44
C SER A 89 -14.85 10.25 5.50
N ALA A 90 -15.40 10.55 4.34
CA ALA A 90 -15.48 9.63 3.21
C ALA A 90 -14.10 9.18 2.71
N TYR A 91 -13.04 9.77 3.21
CA TYR A 91 -11.64 9.54 2.88
C TYR A 91 -10.83 9.15 4.12
N GLY A 92 -11.24 8.09 4.81
CA GLY A 92 -10.56 7.61 6.02
C GLY A 92 -9.07 7.30 5.83
N GLU A 93 -8.63 7.08 4.59
CA GLU A 93 -7.23 6.89 4.22
C GLU A 93 -6.36 8.15 4.40
N LEU A 94 -6.94 9.34 4.51
CA LEU A 94 -6.20 10.58 4.71
C LEU A 94 -5.57 10.68 6.10
N ASP A 95 -6.10 9.92 7.07
CA ASP A 95 -5.60 9.90 8.46
C ASP A 95 -4.39 8.96 8.66
N GLN A 96 -3.83 8.42 7.60
CA GLN A 96 -2.69 7.51 7.73
C GLN A 96 -1.43 8.25 8.20
N SER A 97 -0.82 7.76 9.29
CA SER A 97 0.47 8.22 9.78
C SER A 97 1.63 7.65 8.96
N ALA A 98 2.81 8.26 9.07
CA ALA A 98 4.07 7.65 8.65
C ALA A 98 4.60 6.73 9.77
N PRO A 99 5.68 5.95 9.55
CA PRO A 99 6.22 5.09 10.58
C PRO A 99 6.58 5.82 11.87
N ASP A 100 6.30 5.20 13.00
CA ASP A 100 6.76 5.66 14.31
C ASP A 100 8.30 5.55 14.39
N LEU A 101 8.97 6.64 14.67
CA LEU A 101 10.43 6.72 14.74
C LEU A 101 11.00 6.77 16.17
N ARG A 102 10.15 6.79 17.22
CA ARG A 102 10.58 6.93 18.61
C ARG A 102 11.52 5.82 19.13
N THR A 103 11.57 4.69 18.42
CA THR A 103 12.44 3.56 18.78
C THR A 103 13.30 3.10 17.59
N MET A 104 13.73 4.04 16.74
CA MET A 104 14.36 3.70 15.47
C MET A 104 15.71 2.99 15.66
N GLY A 105 16.53 3.43 16.63
CA GLY A 105 17.81 2.80 16.95
C GLY A 105 17.69 1.34 17.41
N ALA A 106 16.55 0.97 18.01
CA ALA A 106 16.30 -0.43 18.36
C ALA A 106 15.97 -1.32 17.14
N ARG A 107 15.64 -0.73 16.01
CA ARG A 107 15.07 -1.45 14.85
C ARG A 107 15.98 -1.48 13.64
N VAL A 108 16.66 -0.37 13.36
CA VAL A 108 17.29 -0.11 12.06
C VAL A 108 18.73 0.36 12.24
N HIS A 109 19.62 -0.13 11.37
CA HIS A 109 21.02 0.26 11.35
C HIS A 109 21.22 1.72 10.89
N VAL A 110 22.08 2.45 11.60
CA VAL A 110 22.37 3.88 11.32
C VAL A 110 22.85 4.12 9.89
N PRO A 111 23.77 3.32 9.30
CA PRO A 111 24.18 3.51 7.92
C PRO A 111 23.03 3.43 6.92
N TRP A 112 22.04 2.56 7.17
CA TRP A 112 20.87 2.46 6.32
C TRP A 112 19.96 3.69 6.47
N LEU A 113 19.81 4.23 7.69
CA LEU A 113 19.04 5.47 7.93
C LEU A 113 19.66 6.64 7.15
N ALA A 114 20.98 6.80 7.20
CA ALA A 114 21.68 7.84 6.45
C ALA A 114 21.47 7.70 4.92
N ALA A 115 21.60 6.48 4.39
CA ALA A 115 21.36 6.20 2.98
C ALA A 115 19.90 6.47 2.59
N TRP A 116 18.94 6.11 3.43
CA TRP A 116 17.52 6.38 3.20
C TRP A 116 17.19 7.87 3.19
N LEU A 117 17.79 8.66 4.08
CA LEU A 117 17.57 10.11 4.14
C LEU A 117 18.15 10.84 2.92
N ARG A 118 19.27 10.34 2.38
CA ARG A 118 19.87 10.90 1.16
C ARG A 118 18.99 10.66 -0.06
N GLU A 119 18.63 9.40 -0.31
CA GLU A 119 17.98 9.01 -1.54
C GLU A 119 16.96 7.86 -1.31
N PRO A 120 15.78 8.14 -0.72
CA PRO A 120 14.79 7.10 -0.44
C PRO A 120 14.32 6.38 -1.71
N HIS A 121 14.23 7.08 -2.84
CA HIS A 121 13.74 6.55 -4.11
C HIS A 121 14.76 5.67 -4.83
N THR A 122 16.06 5.84 -4.59
CA THR A 122 17.10 4.91 -5.07
C THR A 122 17.01 3.56 -4.38
N ILE A 123 16.72 3.56 -3.06
CA ILE A 123 16.54 2.32 -2.30
C ILE A 123 15.20 1.67 -2.63
N ARG A 124 14.16 2.50 -2.77
CA ARG A 124 12.79 2.10 -3.08
C ARG A 124 12.14 3.08 -4.05
N PRO A 125 12.06 2.75 -5.34
CA PRO A 125 11.45 3.64 -6.34
C PRO A 125 10.00 4.04 -6.03
N ASP A 126 9.26 3.18 -5.29
CA ASP A 126 7.90 3.43 -4.82
C ASP A 126 7.83 4.07 -3.41
N ALA A 127 8.92 4.67 -2.93
CA ALA A 127 8.93 5.36 -1.64
C ALA A 127 7.90 6.51 -1.64
N THR A 128 7.15 6.60 -0.53
CA THR A 128 6.18 7.69 -0.33
C THR A 128 6.73 8.82 0.53
N MET A 129 7.86 8.57 1.20
CA MET A 129 8.60 9.61 1.90
C MET A 129 9.19 10.56 0.85
N PRO A 130 8.92 11.87 0.95
CA PRO A 130 9.52 12.83 0.03
C PRO A 130 11.00 13.00 0.31
N GLU A 131 11.71 13.52 -0.66
CA GLU A 131 13.10 13.95 -0.51
C GLU A 131 13.14 15.37 0.05
N PHE A 132 14.05 15.58 1.00
CA PHE A 132 14.36 16.87 1.60
C PHE A 132 15.73 17.35 1.12
N GLU A 133 15.91 18.66 0.99
CA GLU A 133 17.21 19.25 0.65
C GLU A 133 18.14 19.19 1.87
N LEU A 134 18.67 18.00 2.17
CA LEU A 134 19.66 17.76 3.20
C LEU A 134 21.03 17.49 2.56
N THR A 135 22.07 18.06 3.12
CA THR A 135 23.45 17.69 2.80
C THR A 135 23.75 16.29 3.34
N ASP A 136 24.78 15.64 2.81
CA ASP A 136 25.24 14.33 3.30
C ASP A 136 25.55 14.34 4.80
N ALA A 137 26.16 15.42 5.30
CA ALA A 137 26.47 15.58 6.71
C ALA A 137 25.21 15.70 7.58
N GLU A 138 24.19 16.41 7.10
CA GLU A 138 22.89 16.53 7.79
C GLU A 138 22.14 15.20 7.80
N CYS A 139 22.20 14.44 6.73
CA CYS A 139 21.66 13.07 6.69
C CYS A 139 22.33 12.16 7.73
N ASP A 140 23.65 12.25 7.85
CA ASP A 140 24.42 11.53 8.88
C ASP A 140 24.05 11.97 10.29
N ASP A 141 23.87 13.27 10.54
CA ASP A 141 23.46 13.82 11.82
C ASP A 141 22.06 13.34 12.23
N VAL A 142 21.09 13.43 11.33
CA VAL A 142 19.71 12.94 11.58
C VAL A 142 19.70 11.42 11.78
N ALA A 143 20.48 10.67 11.02
CA ALA A 143 20.61 9.23 11.19
C ALA A 143 21.22 8.86 12.55
N ALA A 144 22.25 9.60 13.00
CA ALA A 144 22.86 9.41 14.31
C ALA A 144 21.87 9.69 15.45
N TRP A 145 21.07 10.76 15.33
CA TRP A 145 20.01 11.04 16.28
C TRP A 145 18.95 9.96 16.32
N LEU A 146 18.40 9.55 15.17
CA LEU A 146 17.40 8.48 15.09
C LEU A 146 17.96 7.15 15.63
N GLY A 147 19.24 6.87 15.37
CA GLY A 147 19.96 5.71 15.90
C GLY A 147 20.14 5.72 17.42
N SER A 148 20.10 6.89 18.06
CA SER A 148 20.14 7.00 19.52
C SER A 148 18.81 6.74 20.22
N LEU A 149 17.72 6.65 19.42
CA LEU A 149 16.36 6.40 19.93
C LEU A 149 16.12 4.90 20.16
N GLY A 150 16.58 4.40 21.29
CA GLY A 150 16.50 3.01 21.71
C GLY A 150 17.72 2.18 21.32
N ALA A 151 17.84 1.02 21.94
CA ALA A 151 18.92 0.07 21.71
C ALA A 151 18.35 -1.25 21.17
N PRO A 152 19.04 -1.93 20.23
CA PRO A 152 18.56 -3.19 19.69
C PRO A 152 18.58 -4.28 20.78
N PRO A 153 17.52 -5.11 20.85
CA PRO A 153 17.54 -6.31 21.67
C PRO A 153 18.64 -7.28 21.23
N PRO A 154 19.05 -8.24 22.10
CA PRO A 154 20.00 -9.27 21.71
C PRO A 154 19.60 -9.95 20.41
N ALA A 155 20.58 -10.16 19.52
CA ALA A 155 20.32 -10.82 18.24
C ALA A 155 20.02 -12.30 18.46
N PRO A 156 19.02 -12.87 17.75
CA PRO A 156 18.78 -14.30 17.77
C PRO A 156 19.91 -15.05 17.04
N THR A 157 20.11 -16.31 17.42
CA THR A 157 21.02 -17.20 16.71
C THR A 157 20.26 -17.95 15.63
N PHE A 158 20.69 -17.84 14.37
CA PHE A 158 20.12 -18.57 13.24
C PHE A 158 21.00 -19.75 12.86
N VAL A 159 20.38 -20.85 12.44
CA VAL A 159 21.06 -21.99 11.84
C VAL A 159 20.73 -22.07 10.34
N ALA A 160 21.56 -22.77 9.57
CA ALA A 160 21.39 -22.86 8.11
C ALA A 160 20.01 -23.43 7.70
N GLU A 161 19.46 -24.33 8.50
CA GLU A 161 18.14 -24.93 8.29
C GLU A 161 17.01 -23.89 8.41
N ASP A 162 17.15 -22.89 9.27
CA ASP A 162 16.15 -21.82 9.42
C ASP A 162 16.00 -21.03 8.13
N ALA A 163 17.11 -20.67 7.48
CA ALA A 163 17.06 -19.95 6.21
C ALA A 163 16.41 -20.78 5.09
N ALA A 164 16.70 -22.10 5.04
CA ALA A 164 16.08 -23.00 4.08
C ALA A 164 14.56 -23.10 4.28
N LYS A 165 14.10 -23.29 5.53
CA LYS A 165 12.67 -23.28 5.89
C LYS A 165 12.03 -21.93 5.61
N GLY A 166 12.72 -20.84 5.93
CA GLY A 166 12.25 -19.48 5.66
C GLY A 166 12.02 -19.21 4.18
N ARG A 167 12.87 -19.73 3.29
CA ARG A 167 12.68 -19.67 1.83
C ARG A 167 11.37 -20.34 1.40
N VAL A 168 11.08 -21.52 1.92
CA VAL A 168 9.84 -22.25 1.63
C VAL A 168 8.63 -21.46 2.13
N LEU A 169 8.68 -21.00 3.38
CA LEU A 169 7.61 -20.20 3.98
C LEU A 169 7.35 -18.90 3.20
N PHE A 170 8.38 -18.21 2.73
CA PHE A 170 8.27 -16.98 1.94
C PHE A 170 7.42 -17.18 0.67
N ARG A 171 7.52 -18.35 0.05
CA ARG A 171 6.72 -18.73 -1.12
C ARG A 171 5.31 -19.17 -0.72
N GLN A 172 5.20 -20.09 0.24
CA GLN A 172 3.93 -20.69 0.65
C GLN A 172 2.95 -19.70 1.30
N LEU A 173 3.45 -18.74 2.08
CA LEU A 173 2.63 -17.69 2.68
C LEU A 173 2.26 -16.59 1.70
N GLY A 174 2.78 -16.62 0.46
CA GLY A 174 2.49 -15.66 -0.57
C GLY A 174 3.26 -14.33 -0.45
N CYS A 175 4.37 -14.27 0.31
CA CYS A 175 5.20 -13.07 0.38
C CYS A 175 5.70 -12.64 -1.01
N VAL A 176 5.92 -13.60 -1.91
CA VAL A 176 6.29 -13.41 -3.31
C VAL A 176 5.26 -12.64 -4.13
N ALA A 177 4.00 -12.59 -3.71
CA ALA A 177 2.95 -11.82 -4.38
C ALA A 177 3.22 -10.31 -4.32
N CYS A 178 3.81 -9.85 -3.21
CA CYS A 178 4.11 -8.44 -2.98
C CYS A 178 5.60 -8.12 -3.01
N HIS A 179 6.47 -9.08 -2.70
CA HIS A 179 7.91 -8.85 -2.52
C HIS A 179 8.76 -9.60 -3.54
N GLN A 180 9.83 -8.92 -3.98
CA GLN A 180 10.91 -9.50 -4.76
C GLN A 180 12.15 -9.60 -3.86
N PHE A 181 12.70 -10.82 -3.73
CA PHE A 181 13.90 -11.09 -2.95
C PHE A 181 14.70 -12.23 -3.54
N GLY A 182 15.96 -11.98 -3.89
CA GLY A 182 16.92 -13.01 -4.31
C GLY A 182 16.58 -13.77 -5.61
N GLU A 183 15.66 -13.26 -6.43
CA GLU A 183 15.17 -13.95 -7.63
C GLU A 183 15.72 -13.33 -8.92
N ALA A 184 16.13 -14.19 -9.85
CA ALA A 184 16.54 -13.78 -11.21
C ALA A 184 15.39 -13.20 -12.08
N MET A 185 14.17 -13.11 -11.53
CA MET A 185 12.94 -12.73 -12.25
C MET A 185 12.61 -11.23 -12.15
N ALA A 186 13.56 -10.40 -11.76
CA ALA A 186 13.38 -8.94 -11.67
C ALA A 186 12.94 -8.30 -12.99
N ALA A 187 13.31 -8.90 -14.11
CA ALA A 187 13.07 -8.36 -15.44
C ALA A 187 11.70 -8.72 -16.05
N GLU A 188 10.86 -9.50 -15.38
CA GLU A 188 9.55 -9.88 -15.89
C GLU A 188 8.53 -8.74 -15.72
N PRO A 189 8.05 -8.12 -16.80
CA PRO A 189 7.15 -6.96 -16.71
C PRO A 189 5.87 -7.24 -15.92
N ALA A 190 5.36 -8.47 -16.02
CA ALA A 190 4.16 -8.91 -15.28
C ALA A 190 4.35 -8.94 -13.76
N LEU A 191 5.59 -8.86 -13.28
CA LEU A 191 5.97 -8.90 -11.86
C LEU A 191 6.63 -7.61 -11.37
N ALA A 192 6.72 -6.58 -12.23
CA ALA A 192 7.41 -5.32 -11.95
C ALA A 192 6.81 -4.53 -10.76
N ALA A 193 5.52 -4.73 -10.47
CA ALA A 193 4.84 -4.04 -9.37
C ALA A 193 5.22 -4.57 -7.97
N ARG A 194 6.06 -5.61 -7.87
CA ARG A 194 6.52 -6.14 -6.57
C ARG A 194 7.57 -5.22 -5.94
N ILE A 195 7.56 -5.18 -4.63
CA ILE A 195 8.49 -4.37 -3.84
C ILE A 195 9.81 -5.12 -3.69
N ALA A 196 10.90 -4.55 -4.21
CA ALA A 196 12.25 -5.08 -3.98
C ALA A 196 12.65 -4.90 -2.51
N ILE A 197 13.09 -5.98 -1.86
CA ILE A 197 13.50 -5.99 -0.45
C ILE A 197 14.94 -6.50 -0.25
N ALA A 198 15.79 -6.38 -1.26
CA ALA A 198 17.21 -6.74 -1.17
C ALA A 198 17.98 -5.96 -0.08
N HIS A 199 17.46 -4.80 0.33
CA HIS A 199 18.02 -3.95 1.37
C HIS A 199 17.75 -4.44 2.82
N VAL A 200 16.95 -5.50 3.01
CA VAL A 200 16.58 -6.00 4.35
C VAL A 200 17.78 -6.29 5.26
N PRO A 201 18.86 -6.95 4.80
CA PRO A 201 20.03 -7.21 5.65
C PRO A 201 20.76 -5.96 6.13
N GLN A 202 20.74 -4.89 5.32
CA GLN A 202 21.36 -3.60 5.68
C GLN A 202 20.49 -2.79 6.63
N LYS A 203 19.17 -2.97 6.52
CA LYS A 203 18.18 -2.16 7.24
C LYS A 203 17.98 -2.62 8.67
N TRP A 204 17.71 -3.89 8.89
CA TRP A 204 17.11 -4.38 10.13
C TRP A 204 18.11 -5.01 11.09
N HIS A 205 18.01 -4.65 12.36
CA HIS A 205 18.52 -5.53 13.41
C HIS A 205 17.72 -6.83 13.43
N ALA A 206 18.40 -7.96 13.62
CA ALA A 206 17.80 -9.29 13.47
C ALA A 206 16.58 -9.51 14.39
N SER A 207 16.68 -9.15 15.66
CA SER A 207 15.58 -9.23 16.62
C SER A 207 14.39 -8.38 16.24
N ALA A 208 14.65 -7.18 15.70
CA ALA A 208 13.62 -6.27 15.26
C ALA A 208 12.89 -6.77 14.00
N LEU A 209 13.60 -7.43 13.07
CA LEU A 209 12.97 -8.06 11.91
C LEU A 209 12.04 -9.20 12.35
N VAL A 210 12.47 -10.05 13.28
CA VAL A 210 11.61 -11.12 13.83
C VAL A 210 10.35 -10.53 14.46
N ALA A 211 10.49 -9.48 15.27
CA ALA A 211 9.36 -8.81 15.89
C ALA A 211 8.41 -8.19 14.86
N TYR A 212 8.95 -7.51 13.84
CA TYR A 212 8.19 -6.90 12.76
C TYR A 212 7.40 -7.93 11.95
N LEU A 213 7.99 -9.07 11.62
CA LEU A 213 7.31 -10.13 10.89
C LEU A 213 6.14 -10.73 11.68
N ARG A 214 6.25 -10.79 13.02
CA ARG A 214 5.20 -11.28 13.91
C ARG A 214 4.04 -10.31 14.07
N ASP A 215 4.34 -9.02 14.17
CA ASP A 215 3.35 -7.97 14.34
C ASP A 215 3.83 -6.68 13.66
N PRO A 216 3.57 -6.52 12.37
CA PRO A 216 3.95 -5.31 11.64
C PRO A 216 3.31 -4.04 12.22
N ARG A 217 2.12 -4.15 12.82
CA ARG A 217 1.36 -3.00 13.35
C ARG A 217 1.92 -2.47 14.66
N ALA A 218 2.61 -3.29 15.45
CA ALA A 218 3.31 -2.83 16.64
C ALA A 218 4.38 -1.77 16.32
N HIS A 219 4.93 -1.79 15.08
CA HIS A 219 5.92 -0.83 14.62
C HIS A 219 5.31 0.40 13.94
N HIS A 220 4.11 0.26 13.39
CA HIS A 220 3.43 1.31 12.68
C HIS A 220 1.96 0.94 12.46
N ARG A 221 1.06 1.71 13.08
CA ARG A 221 -0.39 1.48 13.05
C ARG A 221 -0.96 1.32 11.63
N ASP A 222 -0.47 2.13 10.69
CA ASP A 222 -0.93 2.20 9.31
C ASP A 222 0.02 1.51 8.32
N VAL A 223 0.78 0.50 8.81
CA VAL A 223 1.67 -0.28 7.96
C VAL A 223 0.88 -0.98 6.86
N ARG A 224 1.41 -0.93 5.63
CA ARG A 224 0.81 -1.61 4.47
C ARG A 224 1.11 -3.11 4.43
N MET A 225 2.20 -3.54 5.09
CA MET A 225 2.49 -4.96 5.21
C MET A 225 1.41 -5.61 6.08
N PRO A 226 0.66 -6.58 5.54
CA PRO A 226 -0.42 -7.20 6.28
C PRO A 226 0.10 -8.13 7.37
N ASP A 227 -0.69 -8.30 8.42
CA ASP A 227 -0.43 -9.30 9.46
C ASP A 227 -0.84 -10.69 8.97
N LEU A 228 0.14 -11.51 8.60
CA LEU A 228 -0.06 -12.91 8.20
C LEU A 228 -0.15 -13.87 9.39
N ARG A 229 -0.13 -13.35 10.61
CA ARG A 229 -0.23 -14.13 11.86
C ARG A 229 0.82 -15.27 11.90
N VAL A 230 2.06 -14.94 11.54
CA VAL A 230 3.14 -15.90 11.60
C VAL A 230 3.52 -16.21 13.04
N SER A 231 3.79 -17.48 13.33
CA SER A 231 4.27 -17.91 14.63
C SER A 231 5.69 -17.40 14.93
N ALA A 232 6.14 -17.50 16.17
CA ALA A 232 7.50 -17.12 16.54
C ALA A 232 8.56 -17.88 15.74
N THR A 233 8.34 -19.18 15.51
CA THR A 233 9.24 -20.04 14.72
C THR A 233 9.25 -19.64 13.25
N GLU A 234 8.09 -19.41 12.64
CA GLU A 234 8.00 -18.97 11.25
C GLU A 234 8.66 -17.60 11.04
N ALA A 235 8.43 -16.64 11.95
CA ALA A 235 9.07 -15.34 11.88
C ALA A 235 10.59 -15.42 12.01
N HIS A 236 11.10 -16.31 12.88
CA HIS A 236 12.53 -16.59 13.03
C HIS A 236 13.12 -17.15 11.73
N GLN A 237 12.47 -18.14 11.12
CA GLN A 237 12.90 -18.76 9.87
C GLN A 237 12.86 -17.78 8.70
N LEU A 238 11.78 -16.99 8.58
CA LEU A 238 11.68 -15.94 7.57
C LEU A 238 12.78 -14.88 7.74
N ALA A 239 13.05 -14.46 8.99
CA ALA A 239 14.13 -13.51 9.27
C ALA A 239 15.51 -14.08 8.90
N ALA A 240 15.78 -15.33 9.22
CA ALA A 240 17.02 -16.02 8.83
C ALA A 240 17.20 -16.02 7.31
N PHE A 241 16.15 -16.32 6.55
CA PHE A 241 16.17 -16.26 5.08
C PHE A 241 16.44 -14.86 4.55
N LEU A 242 15.70 -13.86 5.04
CA LEU A 242 15.78 -12.48 4.57
C LEU A 242 17.12 -11.82 4.91
N LEU A 243 17.68 -12.11 6.08
CA LEU A 243 18.98 -11.57 6.51
C LEU A 243 20.17 -12.29 5.84
N GLY A 244 19.97 -13.51 5.32
CA GLY A 244 20.97 -14.24 4.55
C GLY A 244 21.14 -13.74 3.11
N GLY A 245 20.35 -12.74 2.67
CA GLY A 245 20.48 -12.14 1.35
C GLY A 245 21.76 -11.34 1.18
N THR A 246 22.24 -11.29 -0.06
CA THR A 246 23.38 -10.43 -0.41
C THR A 246 22.93 -8.99 -0.60
N SER A 247 23.61 -8.06 0.05
CA SER A 247 23.39 -6.63 -0.12
C SER A 247 24.73 -5.89 -0.14
N ALA A 248 24.76 -4.74 -0.79
CA ALA A 248 25.96 -3.90 -0.81
C ALA A 248 26.32 -3.43 0.62
N VAL A 249 27.59 -3.32 0.93
CA VAL A 249 28.03 -2.76 2.22
C VAL A 249 27.80 -1.25 2.18
N LEU A 250 27.04 -0.73 3.13
CA LEU A 250 26.85 0.72 3.27
C LEU A 250 28.05 1.34 4.00
N PRO A 251 28.47 2.56 3.59
CA PRO A 251 29.51 3.27 4.31
C PRO A 251 29.09 3.56 5.76
N PRO A 252 30.01 3.60 6.71
CA PRO A 252 29.71 3.97 8.07
C PRO A 252 29.23 5.43 8.13
N SER A 253 28.14 5.69 8.82
CA SER A 253 27.64 7.03 9.07
C SER A 253 28.25 7.57 10.38
N ARG A 254 28.72 8.84 10.35
CA ARG A 254 29.33 9.52 11.50
C ARG A 254 28.70 10.90 11.62
N GLY A 255 27.61 10.99 12.36
CA GLY A 255 26.87 12.23 12.58
C GLY A 255 26.84 12.64 14.06
N ASP A 256 26.42 13.88 14.28
CA ASP A 256 26.16 14.47 15.59
C ASP A 256 24.67 14.41 15.89
N ALA A 257 24.30 13.64 16.93
CA ALA A 257 22.90 13.39 17.27
C ALA A 257 22.16 14.67 17.72
N GLU A 258 22.84 15.62 18.39
CA GLU A 258 22.21 16.87 18.82
C GLU A 258 21.92 17.80 17.62
N ARG A 259 22.85 17.88 16.65
CA ARG A 259 22.55 18.57 15.39
C ARG A 259 21.42 17.88 14.64
N GLY A 260 21.47 16.55 14.54
CA GLY A 260 20.42 15.76 13.89
C GLY A 260 19.02 16.02 14.46
N ARG A 261 18.90 16.11 15.79
CA ARG A 261 17.64 16.46 16.44
C ARG A 261 17.14 17.84 16.02
N ARG A 262 18.01 18.84 15.98
CA ARG A 262 17.65 20.20 15.56
C ARG A 262 17.24 20.24 14.07
N ILE A 263 17.97 19.53 13.20
CA ILE A 263 17.64 19.42 11.78
C ILE A 263 16.26 18.76 11.60
N ALA A 264 16.00 17.63 12.27
CA ALA A 264 14.71 16.95 12.20
C ALA A 264 13.54 17.83 12.68
N GLN A 265 13.76 18.71 13.66
CA GLN A 265 12.78 19.69 14.10
C GLN A 265 12.57 20.79 13.05
N GLN A 266 13.64 21.33 12.46
CA GLN A 266 13.59 22.35 11.42
C GLN A 266 12.88 21.85 10.16
N GLN A 267 13.15 20.60 9.78
CA GLN A 267 12.51 19.92 8.65
C GLN A 267 11.11 19.36 8.97
N ARG A 268 10.65 19.59 10.22
CA ARG A 268 9.30 19.21 10.67
C ARG A 268 8.98 17.73 10.51
N CYS A 269 9.95 16.83 10.70
CA CYS A 269 9.74 15.37 10.56
C CYS A 269 8.58 14.84 11.42
N GLY A 270 8.34 15.46 12.59
CA GLY A 270 7.23 15.13 13.50
C GLY A 270 5.82 15.39 12.97
N ILE A 271 5.65 16.10 11.83
CA ILE A 271 4.33 16.26 11.19
C ILE A 271 3.81 14.93 10.66
N CYS A 272 4.70 14.14 10.04
CA CYS A 272 4.35 12.86 9.44
C CYS A 272 4.64 11.68 10.35
N HIS A 273 5.74 11.76 11.11
CA HIS A 273 6.25 10.69 11.96
C HIS A 273 5.94 10.92 13.43
N ASP A 274 5.59 9.86 14.15
CA ASP A 274 5.52 9.91 15.60
C ASP A 274 6.95 10.06 16.16
N LEU A 275 7.24 11.24 16.70
CA LEU A 275 8.51 11.66 17.28
C LEU A 275 8.24 12.58 18.47
N ASP A 276 9.06 12.47 19.50
CA ASP A 276 9.01 13.38 20.66
C ASP A 276 9.74 14.70 20.33
N LEU A 277 9.24 15.39 19.30
CA LEU A 277 9.71 16.69 18.86
C LEU A 277 8.58 17.72 18.96
N PRO A 278 8.83 18.90 19.53
CA PRO A 278 7.87 19.98 19.47
C PRO A 278 7.68 20.40 18.00
N LEU A 279 6.44 20.55 17.59
CA LEU A 279 6.11 21.21 16.33
C LEU A 279 6.32 22.71 16.51
N ASP A 280 6.81 23.38 15.48
CA ASP A 280 6.90 24.83 15.46
C ASP A 280 5.53 25.48 15.21
N ASP A 281 5.41 26.78 15.46
CA ASP A 281 4.17 27.55 15.35
C ASP A 281 3.85 27.95 13.91
N ARG A 282 4.61 27.50 12.90
CA ARG A 282 4.34 27.83 11.51
C ARG A 282 2.98 27.24 11.11
N PRO A 283 2.03 28.07 10.61
CA PRO A 283 0.70 27.61 10.27
C PRO A 283 0.75 26.67 9.07
N PHE A 284 -0.13 25.68 9.09
CA PHE A 284 -0.38 24.86 7.90
C PHE A 284 -1.09 25.69 6.84
N ARG A 285 -0.62 25.61 5.60
CA ARG A 285 -1.32 26.26 4.46
C ARG A 285 -2.62 25.50 4.18
N ARG A 286 -3.73 26.24 4.12
CA ARG A 286 -5.02 25.65 3.75
C ARG A 286 -5.00 25.20 2.30
N LEU A 287 -5.56 24.03 2.02
CA LEU A 287 -5.56 23.41 0.70
C LEU A 287 -6.18 24.33 -0.37
N GLN A 288 -7.25 25.03 -0.05
CA GLN A 288 -7.94 25.96 -0.93
C GLN A 288 -7.13 27.22 -1.31
N ASN A 289 -6.09 27.52 -0.57
CA ASN A 289 -5.22 28.68 -0.79
C ASN A 289 -3.89 28.30 -1.48
N LEU A 290 -3.76 27.06 -1.91
CA LEU A 290 -2.56 26.60 -2.60
C LEU A 290 -2.58 27.05 -4.05
N ASN A 291 -1.41 27.46 -4.53
CA ASN A 291 -1.19 27.59 -5.97
C ASN A 291 -0.71 26.22 -6.49
N PRO A 292 -1.50 25.53 -7.33
CA PRO A 292 -1.15 24.19 -7.84
C PRO A 292 0.05 24.19 -8.79
N GLU A 293 0.57 25.36 -9.20
CA GLU A 293 1.75 25.50 -10.06
C GLU A 293 3.04 25.75 -9.25
N ARG A 294 2.96 25.75 -7.91
CA ARG A 294 4.11 26.00 -7.02
C ARG A 294 4.25 24.91 -5.97
N GLY A 295 5.36 24.95 -5.22
CA GLY A 295 5.64 24.03 -4.11
C GLY A 295 5.78 22.60 -4.60
N CYS A 296 5.18 21.66 -3.87
CA CYS A 296 5.28 20.21 -4.15
C CYS A 296 4.76 19.79 -5.54
N LEU A 297 3.89 20.58 -6.17
CA LEU A 297 3.34 20.29 -7.49
C LEU A 297 4.06 20.98 -8.63
N ALA A 298 5.06 21.81 -8.34
CA ALA A 298 5.93 22.39 -9.36
C ALA A 298 6.75 21.31 -10.07
N GLU A 299 7.16 21.56 -11.30
CA GLU A 299 8.05 20.67 -12.04
C GLU A 299 9.41 20.52 -11.32
N LYS A 300 9.88 21.64 -10.76
CA LYS A 300 11.04 21.68 -9.86
C LYS A 300 10.58 22.38 -8.58
N PRO A 301 10.45 21.66 -7.45
CA PRO A 301 10.21 22.31 -6.17
C PRO A 301 11.37 23.28 -5.88
N HIS A 302 11.08 24.57 -5.77
CA HIS A 302 12.09 25.63 -5.56
C HIS A 302 12.03 26.25 -4.17
N ASP A 303 11.05 25.88 -3.37
CA ASP A 303 10.90 26.37 -2.01
C ASP A 303 11.51 25.37 -1.03
N HIS A 304 12.45 25.80 -0.21
CA HIS A 304 13.04 25.01 0.88
C HIS A 304 11.98 24.44 1.85
N ASP A 305 10.76 25.00 1.83
CA ASP A 305 9.61 24.53 2.62
C ASP A 305 8.76 23.46 1.91
N ALA A 306 9.07 23.10 0.67
CA ALA A 306 8.29 22.17 -0.14
C ALA A 306 9.10 20.93 -0.51
N PRO A 307 8.85 19.78 0.14
CA PRO A 307 9.58 18.55 -0.14
C PRO A 307 9.30 18.02 -1.55
N ASN A 308 10.30 17.36 -2.15
CA ASN A 308 10.19 16.77 -3.47
C ASN A 308 9.57 15.36 -3.39
N HIS A 309 8.40 15.18 -3.97
CA HIS A 309 7.71 13.90 -4.05
C HIS A 309 8.01 13.09 -5.31
N HIS A 310 8.92 13.56 -6.18
CA HIS A 310 9.25 12.92 -7.46
C HIS A 310 8.03 12.55 -8.30
N LEU A 311 7.06 13.46 -8.40
CA LEU A 311 5.83 13.25 -9.14
C LEU A 311 6.09 13.33 -10.66
N SER A 312 5.52 12.39 -11.41
CA SER A 312 5.46 12.50 -12.87
C SER A 312 4.46 13.59 -13.30
N ASP A 313 4.53 14.03 -14.57
CA ASP A 313 3.58 15.02 -15.12
C ASP A 313 2.14 14.53 -15.02
N GLU A 314 1.91 13.24 -15.27
CA GLU A 314 0.59 12.62 -15.15
C GLU A 314 0.11 12.61 -13.69
N GLN A 315 1.00 12.32 -12.74
CA GLN A 315 0.66 12.36 -11.32
C GLN A 315 0.35 13.79 -10.85
N ARG A 316 1.11 14.80 -11.31
CA ARG A 316 0.83 16.21 -11.05
C ARG A 316 -0.53 16.62 -11.62
N ALA A 317 -0.80 16.25 -12.87
CA ALA A 317 -2.09 16.54 -13.51
C ALA A 317 -3.25 15.90 -12.76
N SER A 318 -3.10 14.67 -12.28
CA SER A 318 -4.11 13.95 -11.49
C SER A 318 -4.35 14.63 -10.14
N LEU A 319 -3.28 15.03 -9.43
CA LEU A 319 -3.41 15.76 -8.17
C LEU A 319 -4.07 17.13 -8.37
N ARG A 320 -3.70 17.89 -9.41
CA ARG A 320 -4.37 19.18 -9.74
C ARG A 320 -5.84 19.01 -10.02
N ALA A 321 -6.22 17.99 -10.80
CA ALA A 321 -7.61 17.68 -11.07
C ALA A 321 -8.38 17.34 -9.79
N PHE A 322 -7.82 16.51 -8.91
CA PHE A 322 -8.43 16.19 -7.62
C PHE A 322 -8.56 17.41 -6.73
N LEU A 323 -7.53 18.24 -6.60
CA LEU A 323 -7.58 19.45 -5.77
C LEU A 323 -8.65 20.45 -6.25
N ALA A 324 -8.75 20.66 -7.54
CA ALA A 324 -9.79 21.51 -8.11
C ALA A 324 -11.20 20.99 -7.80
N HIS A 325 -11.39 19.68 -7.85
CA HIS A 325 -12.66 19.03 -7.50
C HIS A 325 -12.92 19.06 -5.99
N ALA A 326 -11.94 18.74 -5.18
CA ALA A 326 -12.05 18.66 -3.73
C ALA A 326 -12.41 20.00 -3.07
N THR A 327 -12.12 21.14 -3.71
CA THR A 327 -12.46 22.47 -3.23
C THR A 327 -13.90 22.88 -3.57
N THR A 328 -14.55 22.22 -4.51
CA THR A 328 -15.86 22.62 -5.07
C THR A 328 -16.97 21.61 -4.85
N ALA A 329 -16.64 20.32 -4.68
CA ALA A 329 -17.63 19.26 -4.55
C ALA A 329 -17.83 18.82 -3.08
N PRO A 330 -19.07 18.56 -2.67
CA PRO A 330 -19.32 17.97 -1.36
C PRO A 330 -18.76 16.55 -1.30
N PHE A 331 -18.08 16.22 -0.19
CA PHE A 331 -17.60 14.87 0.06
C PHE A 331 -18.78 13.93 0.27
N ARG A 332 -18.99 13.04 -0.70
CA ARG A 332 -19.98 11.98 -0.59
C ARG A 332 -19.29 10.69 -0.16
N ARG A 333 -19.89 10.00 0.79
CA ARG A 333 -19.51 8.63 1.11
C ARG A 333 -19.95 7.72 -0.03
N ALA A 334 -19.00 7.15 -0.76
CA ALA A 334 -19.23 6.17 -1.82
C ALA A 334 -18.56 4.85 -1.42
N PRO A 335 -19.31 3.89 -0.84
CA PRO A 335 -18.73 2.65 -0.31
C PRO A 335 -17.94 1.86 -1.33
N LEU A 336 -18.42 1.75 -2.57
CA LEU A 336 -17.71 1.05 -3.65
C LEU A 336 -16.38 1.72 -3.99
N ASP A 337 -16.37 3.05 -4.12
CA ASP A 337 -15.15 3.83 -4.41
C ASP A 337 -14.14 3.68 -3.24
N TYR A 338 -14.61 3.75 -2.00
CA TYR A 338 -13.78 3.49 -0.82
C TYR A 338 -13.19 2.07 -0.84
N ALA A 339 -14.00 1.06 -1.15
CA ALA A 339 -13.52 -0.32 -1.24
C ALA A 339 -12.46 -0.47 -2.33
N GLN A 340 -12.66 0.09 -3.51
CA GLN A 340 -11.68 0.05 -4.61
C GLN A 340 -10.35 0.70 -4.23
N ARG A 341 -10.38 1.88 -3.61
CA ARG A 341 -9.16 2.54 -3.12
C ARG A 341 -8.41 1.69 -2.09
N HIS A 342 -9.14 1.04 -1.19
CA HIS A 342 -8.52 0.18 -0.17
C HIS A 342 -8.04 -1.16 -0.72
N LEU A 343 -8.73 -1.77 -1.67
CA LEU A 343 -8.23 -2.95 -2.38
C LEU A 343 -6.87 -2.67 -3.04
N GLN A 344 -6.73 -1.48 -3.62
CA GLN A 344 -5.48 -1.05 -4.22
C GLN A 344 -4.41 -0.72 -3.16
N ALA A 345 -4.74 0.11 -2.16
CA ALA A 345 -3.82 0.53 -1.11
C ALA A 345 -3.29 -0.64 -0.27
N GLN A 346 -4.15 -1.61 0.06
CA GLN A 346 -3.81 -2.82 0.81
C GLN A 346 -3.30 -3.96 -0.09
N ARG A 347 -3.20 -3.72 -1.40
CA ARG A 347 -2.71 -4.69 -2.40
C ARG A 347 -3.43 -6.03 -2.37
N CYS A 348 -4.74 -6.06 -2.16
CA CYS A 348 -5.53 -7.29 -2.15
C CYS A 348 -5.38 -8.08 -3.46
N THR A 349 -5.27 -7.39 -4.59
CA THR A 349 -5.05 -7.98 -5.91
C THR A 349 -3.66 -8.58 -6.12
N ALA A 350 -2.74 -8.40 -5.18
CA ALA A 350 -1.47 -9.13 -5.22
C ALA A 350 -1.70 -10.64 -5.04
N CYS A 351 -2.64 -11.03 -4.16
CA CYS A 351 -2.98 -12.42 -3.90
C CYS A 351 -4.28 -12.87 -4.60
N HIS A 352 -5.25 -11.97 -4.74
CA HIS A 352 -6.57 -12.28 -5.32
C HIS A 352 -6.70 -11.79 -6.74
N GLY A 353 -7.22 -12.64 -7.63
CA GLY A 353 -7.71 -12.17 -8.93
C GLY A 353 -8.94 -11.27 -8.74
N PHE A 354 -9.13 -10.29 -9.62
CA PHE A 354 -10.24 -9.36 -9.58
C PHE A 354 -10.65 -8.96 -10.99
N ASP A 355 -11.94 -9.05 -11.30
CA ASP A 355 -12.55 -8.66 -12.58
C ASP A 355 -11.82 -9.22 -13.82
N GLY A 356 -11.57 -10.54 -13.80
CA GLY A 356 -10.89 -11.24 -14.88
C GLY A 356 -9.36 -11.05 -14.90
N VAL A 357 -8.81 -10.15 -14.09
CA VAL A 357 -7.37 -9.91 -14.01
C VAL A 357 -6.71 -10.87 -13.02
N PRO A 358 -5.73 -11.70 -13.44
CA PRO A 358 -5.02 -12.59 -12.55
C PRO A 358 -4.23 -11.83 -11.49
N SER A 359 -4.15 -12.38 -10.28
CA SER A 359 -3.32 -11.83 -9.21
C SER A 359 -1.83 -11.87 -9.56
N THR A 360 -1.04 -11.00 -8.90
CA THR A 360 0.44 -11.05 -9.02
C THR A 360 0.98 -12.41 -8.58
N TRP A 361 0.40 -13.02 -7.55
CA TRP A 361 0.78 -14.37 -7.13
C TRP A 361 0.54 -15.42 -8.22
N ALA A 362 -0.63 -15.43 -8.85
CA ALA A 362 -0.90 -16.35 -9.96
C ALA A 362 0.09 -16.17 -11.11
N ARG A 363 0.44 -14.94 -11.46
CA ARG A 363 1.46 -14.64 -12.46
C ARG A 363 2.84 -15.11 -12.04
N TRP A 364 3.21 -14.90 -10.78
CA TRP A 364 4.48 -15.39 -10.23
C TRP A 364 4.57 -16.90 -10.32
N VAL A 365 3.51 -17.61 -9.95
CA VAL A 365 3.44 -19.07 -10.03
C VAL A 365 3.60 -19.55 -11.48
N ALA A 366 2.93 -18.91 -12.43
CA ALA A 366 3.04 -19.27 -13.86
C ALA A 366 4.48 -19.11 -14.38
N VAL A 367 5.20 -18.09 -13.92
CA VAL A 367 6.58 -17.81 -14.36
C VAL A 367 7.61 -18.63 -13.58
N ALA A 368 7.49 -18.66 -12.25
CA ALA A 368 8.47 -19.28 -11.35
C ALA A 368 8.31 -20.79 -11.26
N GLY A 369 7.09 -21.28 -11.27
CA GLY A 369 6.80 -22.72 -11.26
C GLY A 369 7.40 -23.46 -12.45
N ALA A 370 7.56 -22.75 -13.58
CA ALA A 370 8.25 -23.29 -14.75
C ALA A 370 9.78 -23.37 -14.59
N LYS A 371 10.38 -22.52 -13.73
CA LYS A 371 11.83 -22.40 -13.55
C LYS A 371 12.38 -23.17 -12.33
N GLU A 372 11.60 -23.22 -11.26
CA GLU A 372 11.96 -23.91 -10.01
C GLU A 372 10.73 -24.65 -9.46
N PRO A 373 10.42 -25.85 -9.95
CA PRO A 373 9.27 -26.59 -9.47
C PRO A 373 9.45 -26.93 -7.98
N LEU A 374 8.47 -26.56 -7.17
CA LEU A 374 8.38 -26.98 -5.79
C LEU A 374 7.82 -28.40 -5.71
N PRO A 375 8.17 -29.18 -4.66
CA PRO A 375 7.46 -30.42 -4.36
C PRO A 375 5.94 -30.18 -4.36
N LYS A 376 5.17 -31.17 -4.81
CA LYS A 376 3.70 -31.01 -4.97
C LYS A 376 2.97 -30.61 -3.69
N ASP A 377 3.47 -31.05 -2.53
CA ASP A 377 2.98 -30.69 -1.20
C ASP A 377 3.35 -29.27 -0.78
N GLN A 378 4.30 -28.63 -1.49
CA GLN A 378 4.76 -27.26 -1.26
C GLN A 378 4.37 -26.30 -2.38
N ASP A 379 3.67 -26.79 -3.41
CA ASP A 379 3.30 -26.00 -4.58
C ASP A 379 2.17 -25.00 -4.20
N PRO A 380 2.43 -23.69 -4.23
CA PRO A 380 1.42 -22.68 -3.95
C PRO A 380 0.25 -22.70 -4.95
N VAL A 381 0.41 -23.27 -6.15
CA VAL A 381 -0.66 -23.39 -7.16
C VAL A 381 -1.80 -24.27 -6.66
N ALA A 382 -1.47 -25.35 -5.94
CA ALA A 382 -2.46 -26.29 -5.42
C ALA A 382 -3.41 -25.65 -4.41
N GLN A 383 -3.08 -24.44 -3.90
CA GLN A 383 -3.83 -23.81 -2.83
C GLN A 383 -4.98 -22.94 -3.31
N GLY A 384 -4.96 -22.43 -4.52
CA GLY A 384 -6.04 -21.66 -5.15
C GLY A 384 -6.61 -20.52 -4.31
N VAL A 385 -6.05 -19.30 -4.44
CA VAL A 385 -6.61 -18.11 -3.79
C VAL A 385 -7.87 -17.68 -4.56
N PRO A 386 -9.06 -17.49 -3.88
CA PRO A 386 -10.30 -17.16 -4.58
C PRO A 386 -10.23 -15.76 -5.20
N ALA A 387 -10.89 -15.59 -6.36
CA ALA A 387 -11.09 -14.26 -6.95
C ALA A 387 -12.06 -13.42 -6.10
N LEU A 388 -11.83 -12.12 -6.04
CA LEU A 388 -12.69 -11.16 -5.34
C LEU A 388 -13.88 -10.71 -6.17
N THR A 389 -13.90 -11.00 -7.46
CA THR A 389 -15.03 -10.67 -8.33
C THR A 389 -16.33 -11.19 -7.73
N TRP A 390 -17.25 -10.26 -7.45
CA TRP A 390 -18.58 -10.50 -6.83
C TRP A 390 -18.53 -11.19 -5.46
N VAL A 391 -17.48 -10.98 -4.70
CA VAL A 391 -17.36 -11.58 -3.36
C VAL A 391 -18.54 -11.18 -2.44
N GLY A 392 -19.01 -9.95 -2.54
CA GLY A 392 -20.17 -9.46 -1.79
C GLY A 392 -21.49 -10.11 -2.19
N ALA A 393 -21.62 -10.63 -3.42
CA ALA A 393 -22.78 -11.42 -3.84
C ALA A 393 -22.69 -12.90 -3.41
N LYS A 394 -21.50 -13.39 -3.07
CA LYS A 394 -21.24 -14.80 -2.71
C LYS A 394 -21.23 -15.04 -1.21
N LEU A 395 -20.88 -14.04 -0.41
CA LEU A 395 -20.63 -14.17 1.01
C LEU A 395 -21.54 -13.23 1.82
N GLN A 396 -21.96 -13.69 2.99
CA GLN A 396 -22.71 -12.84 3.91
C GLN A 396 -21.82 -11.70 4.45
N PRO A 397 -22.28 -10.45 4.44
CA PRO A 397 -21.47 -9.30 4.87
C PRO A 397 -20.90 -9.44 6.29
N SER A 398 -21.70 -9.94 7.25
CA SER A 398 -21.26 -10.15 8.63
C SER A 398 -20.14 -11.20 8.76
N TRP A 399 -20.18 -12.24 7.95
CA TRP A 399 -19.12 -13.25 7.90
C TRP A 399 -17.86 -12.68 7.25
N LEU A 400 -18.04 -12.01 6.11
CA LEU A 400 -16.93 -11.41 5.36
C LEU A 400 -16.20 -10.36 6.21
N LEU A 401 -16.93 -9.53 6.97
CA LEU A 401 -16.37 -8.56 7.88
C LEU A 401 -15.45 -9.21 8.92
N ARG A 402 -15.93 -10.23 9.63
CA ARG A 402 -15.12 -10.95 10.63
C ARG A 402 -13.92 -11.65 10.00
N PHE A 403 -14.10 -12.19 8.79
CA PHE A 403 -13.01 -12.86 8.07
C PHE A 403 -11.91 -11.87 7.65
N VAL A 404 -12.27 -10.72 7.08
CA VAL A 404 -11.34 -9.66 6.71
C VAL A 404 -10.68 -9.04 7.94
N ALA A 405 -11.40 -8.92 9.06
CA ALA A 405 -10.83 -8.45 10.32
C ALA A 405 -9.87 -9.47 10.98
N GLY A 406 -9.86 -10.71 10.51
CA GLY A 406 -9.04 -11.79 11.09
C GLY A 406 -9.65 -12.45 12.32
N GLU A 407 -10.93 -12.17 12.62
CA GLU A 407 -11.69 -12.71 13.77
C GLU A 407 -12.33 -14.06 13.45
N GLN A 408 -12.41 -14.41 12.17
CA GLN A 408 -12.97 -15.67 11.69
C GLN A 408 -11.87 -16.64 11.30
N ALA A 409 -11.93 -17.88 11.75
CA ALA A 409 -11.00 -18.93 11.33
C ALA A 409 -11.10 -19.17 9.81
N SER A 410 -9.96 -19.55 9.20
CA SER A 410 -9.94 -19.88 7.78
C SER A 410 -10.87 -21.06 7.50
N PRO A 411 -11.76 -20.97 6.49
CA PRO A 411 -12.59 -22.09 6.07
C PRO A 411 -11.78 -23.21 5.38
N ARG A 412 -10.48 -22.96 5.13
CA ARG A 412 -9.54 -23.87 4.49
C ARG A 412 -8.30 -24.08 5.35
N PRO A 413 -8.39 -24.72 6.52
CA PRO A 413 -7.28 -24.84 7.47
C PRO A 413 -6.10 -25.67 6.94
N TRP A 414 -6.32 -26.45 5.87
CA TRP A 414 -5.28 -27.24 5.19
C TRP A 414 -4.39 -26.42 4.26
N LEU A 415 -4.76 -25.15 3.97
CA LEU A 415 -3.92 -24.29 3.16
C LEU A 415 -2.84 -23.63 4.00
N THR A 416 -1.61 -23.62 3.48
CA THR A 416 -0.49 -22.85 4.05
C THR A 416 -0.66 -21.36 3.81
N ALA A 417 -1.24 -20.98 2.66
CA ALA A 417 -1.59 -19.60 2.35
C ALA A 417 -2.61 -19.06 3.36
N ARG A 418 -2.33 -17.87 3.88
CA ARG A 418 -3.16 -17.23 4.91
C ARG A 418 -3.71 -15.92 4.40
N MET A 419 -5.02 -15.74 4.56
CA MET A 419 -5.61 -14.41 4.43
C MET A 419 -5.15 -13.56 5.62
N PRO A 420 -4.46 -12.43 5.38
CA PRO A 420 -4.05 -11.55 6.46
C PRO A 420 -5.23 -10.79 7.08
N ALA A 421 -5.04 -10.26 8.29
CA ALA A 421 -6.03 -9.48 9.00
C ALA A 421 -5.96 -7.99 8.63
N PHE A 422 -7.12 -7.38 8.33
CA PHE A 422 -7.29 -5.97 7.98
C PHE A 422 -8.34 -5.30 8.90
N ALA A 423 -8.22 -5.46 10.20
CA ALA A 423 -9.24 -5.06 11.18
C ALA A 423 -9.70 -3.59 11.05
N ARG A 424 -8.79 -2.65 10.75
CA ARG A 424 -9.10 -1.22 10.68
C ARG A 424 -9.97 -0.82 9.50
N HIS A 425 -9.84 -1.49 8.36
CA HIS A 425 -10.48 -1.12 7.10
C HIS A 425 -11.57 -2.09 6.65
N GLY A 426 -11.82 -3.14 7.45
CA GLY A 426 -12.73 -4.22 7.07
C GLY A 426 -14.17 -3.76 6.81
N GLY A 427 -14.72 -2.91 7.67
CA GLY A 427 -16.10 -2.45 7.56
C GLY A 427 -16.40 -1.76 6.22
N PRO A 428 -15.75 -0.64 5.91
CA PRO A 428 -15.97 0.08 4.66
C PRO A 428 -15.64 -0.73 3.40
N ILE A 429 -14.61 -1.59 3.44
CA ILE A 429 -14.29 -2.49 2.33
C ILE A 429 -15.44 -3.45 2.06
N VAL A 430 -15.94 -4.10 3.12
CA VAL A 430 -17.03 -5.09 2.98
C VAL A 430 -18.34 -4.45 2.53
N THR A 431 -18.63 -3.20 2.99
CA THR A 431 -19.83 -2.48 2.55
C THR A 431 -19.77 -2.12 1.06
N GLY A 432 -18.58 -1.92 0.50
CA GLY A 432 -18.40 -1.56 -0.92
C GLY A 432 -18.22 -2.76 -1.86
N LEU A 433 -17.97 -3.95 -1.34
CA LEU A 433 -17.87 -5.19 -2.12
C LEU A 433 -19.22 -5.88 -2.28
#